data_4f19b33a98190d84eeeb0ea0132b4613
#
_entry.id   4f19b33a98190d84eeeb0ea0132b4613
#
_cell.length_a   1.000
_cell.length_b   1.000
_cell.length_c   1.000
_cell.angle_alpha   90.00
_cell.angle_beta   90.00
_cell.angle_gamma   90.00
#
_symmetry.space_group_name_H-M   'P 1'
#
loop_
_entity.id
_entity.type
_entity.pdbx_description
1 polymer ?
#
loop_
_entity_poly.entity_id
_entity_poly.type
_entity_poly.pdbx_seq_one_letter_code
_entity_poly.pdbx_strand_id
1 'polypeptide(L)'
;DKLDISDVGLVIIDEAHYNSFTKLLKFFSTSFILGVTATPLSSNINLPMTDNYDDLIVGESISELIKNKFLAKANLYTYNVGLTSLIVGANGDYTVKSSEELYTNNDMLSKLLIAYEERCLNKKTLIFNNGINTSLIVYDTFKKAGFNIRHLDNTATKKQRFETLKWFKETPDAILTSVSILTTGFDEPTVNCIMINRATKSLTLYYQMIGRGSRLLKNKDTFEVIDLGNNFYRFGDWGSDIDWHKIFRNPMNYLDSIQSDEEIEGRFKYEMPDELKELFSNSDNIHFDVDKTYVESIKKGKSSKTVLEKAINHHSLICVENSEDEFDALILVKELSDDIDYVIKRYSKCISKSTDNFLDWLTQDYKKRLRTNIRTNFKTIKNRK
;
A
#
# COMPACT_ATOMS: atom_id res chain seq x y z
N ASP A 1 21.04 -36.23 -23.17
CA ASP A 1 21.44 -35.67 -24.47
C ASP A 1 22.03 -34.30 -24.22
N LYS A 2 23.29 -34.08 -24.66
CA LYS A 2 23.91 -32.75 -24.64
C LYS A 2 23.28 -31.97 -25.78
N LEU A 3 22.58 -30.89 -25.48
CA LEU A 3 22.12 -29.92 -26.49
C LEU A 3 23.38 -29.37 -27.18
N ASP A 4 23.45 -29.50 -28.50
CA ASP A 4 24.44 -28.77 -29.28
C ASP A 4 23.94 -27.35 -29.44
N ILE A 5 24.59 -26.40 -28.80
CA ILE A 5 24.21 -24.98 -28.82
C ILE A 5 24.95 -24.20 -29.89
N SER A 6 25.82 -24.83 -30.67
CA SER A 6 26.63 -24.18 -31.71
C SER A 6 25.79 -23.62 -32.87
N ASP A 7 24.63 -24.23 -33.15
CA ASP A 7 23.72 -23.84 -34.24
C ASP A 7 22.55 -23.00 -33.80
N VAL A 8 22.53 -22.49 -32.55
CA VAL A 8 21.45 -21.64 -32.04
C VAL A 8 21.62 -20.24 -32.60
N GLY A 9 20.75 -19.84 -33.52
CA GLY A 9 20.73 -18.50 -34.10
C GLY A 9 19.92 -17.45 -33.31
N LEU A 10 18.92 -17.91 -32.52
CA LEU A 10 18.04 -17.04 -31.72
C LEU A 10 17.76 -17.65 -30.36
N VAL A 11 17.88 -16.86 -29.32
CA VAL A 11 17.48 -17.18 -27.94
C VAL A 11 16.38 -16.23 -27.52
N ILE A 12 15.23 -16.76 -27.12
CA ILE A 12 14.11 -15.97 -26.59
C ILE A 12 14.04 -16.17 -25.07
N ILE A 13 14.03 -15.06 -24.33
CA ILE A 13 13.96 -15.05 -22.86
C ILE A 13 12.62 -14.41 -22.46
N ASP A 14 11.73 -15.22 -21.92
CA ASP A 14 10.50 -14.73 -21.31
C ASP A 14 10.78 -14.17 -19.90
N GLU A 15 9.99 -13.18 -19.48
CA GLU A 15 10.17 -12.41 -18.24
C GLU A 15 11.61 -11.87 -18.09
N ALA A 16 12.13 -11.28 -19.17
CA ALA A 16 13.51 -10.81 -19.29
C ALA A 16 13.94 -9.81 -18.19
N HIS A 17 12.98 -9.15 -17.54
CA HIS A 17 13.23 -8.24 -16.42
C HIS A 17 13.87 -8.91 -15.19
N TYR A 18 13.80 -10.24 -15.03
CA TYR A 18 14.57 -10.93 -13.99
C TYR A 18 16.07 -10.78 -14.18
N ASN A 19 16.52 -10.59 -15.40
CA ASN A 19 17.90 -10.31 -15.80
C ASN A 19 18.96 -11.25 -15.16
N SER A 20 18.52 -12.46 -14.78
CA SER A 20 19.35 -13.45 -14.07
C SER A 20 20.11 -14.40 -15.01
N PHE A 21 19.96 -14.21 -16.32
CA PHE A 21 20.48 -15.12 -17.33
C PHE A 21 21.86 -14.74 -17.86
N THR A 22 22.51 -13.70 -17.36
CA THR A 22 23.81 -13.18 -17.83
C THR A 22 24.88 -14.28 -17.98
N LYS A 23 24.92 -15.25 -17.04
CA LYS A 23 25.85 -16.38 -17.13
C LYS A 23 25.51 -17.32 -18.27
N LEU A 24 24.23 -17.53 -18.57
CA LEU A 24 23.78 -18.41 -19.67
C LEU A 24 24.02 -17.75 -21.01
N LEU A 25 23.79 -16.45 -21.12
CA LEU A 25 23.93 -15.65 -22.35
C LEU A 25 25.36 -15.72 -22.92
N LYS A 26 26.38 -15.89 -22.08
CA LYS A 26 27.78 -16.04 -22.50
C LYS A 26 28.02 -17.27 -23.41
N PHE A 27 27.17 -18.28 -23.33
CA PHE A 27 27.25 -19.46 -24.20
C PHE A 27 26.64 -19.22 -25.59
N PHE A 28 25.90 -18.13 -25.78
CA PHE A 28 25.19 -17.78 -27.01
C PHE A 28 25.76 -16.52 -27.68
N SER A 29 27.07 -16.33 -27.64
CA SER A 29 27.75 -15.14 -28.12
C SER A 29 27.54 -14.82 -29.62
N THR A 30 27.13 -15.82 -30.41
CA THR A 30 26.83 -15.71 -31.86
C THR A 30 25.34 -15.67 -32.16
N SER A 31 24.48 -15.77 -31.15
CA SER A 31 23.03 -15.84 -31.29
C SER A 31 22.40 -14.45 -31.08
N PHE A 32 21.30 -14.19 -31.76
CA PHE A 32 20.41 -13.08 -31.40
C PHE A 32 19.73 -13.36 -30.06
N ILE A 33 19.73 -12.38 -29.15
CA ILE A 33 19.06 -12.48 -27.87
C ILE A 33 17.82 -11.58 -27.90
N LEU A 34 16.64 -12.19 -27.76
CA LEU A 34 15.37 -11.49 -27.67
C LEU A 34 14.79 -11.64 -26.26
N GLY A 35 14.80 -10.58 -25.49
CA GLY A 35 14.11 -10.52 -24.18
C GLY A 35 12.66 -10.04 -24.33
N VAL A 36 11.70 -10.75 -23.75
CA VAL A 36 10.29 -10.36 -23.72
C VAL A 36 9.89 -10.06 -22.29
N THR A 37 9.28 -8.91 -22.07
CA THR A 37 8.79 -8.51 -20.74
C THR A 37 7.71 -7.44 -20.87
N ALA A 38 6.77 -7.41 -19.93
CA ALA A 38 5.79 -6.33 -19.81
C ALA A 38 6.39 -5.06 -19.17
N THR A 39 7.52 -5.20 -18.47
CA THR A 39 8.15 -4.10 -17.71
C THR A 39 9.67 -4.18 -17.88
N PRO A 40 10.26 -3.41 -18.80
CA PRO A 40 11.69 -3.46 -19.10
C PRO A 40 12.53 -2.72 -18.03
N LEU A 41 12.35 -3.10 -16.78
CA LEU A 41 13.10 -2.64 -15.61
C LEU A 41 13.62 -3.88 -14.87
N SER A 42 14.95 -3.99 -14.75
CA SER A 42 15.56 -5.12 -14.06
C SER A 42 15.06 -5.22 -12.61
N SER A 43 14.73 -6.43 -12.19
CA SER A 43 14.41 -6.74 -10.79
C SER A 43 15.64 -6.67 -9.86
N ASN A 44 16.84 -6.61 -10.42
CA ASN A 44 18.10 -6.38 -9.72
C ASN A 44 18.72 -5.07 -10.23
N ILE A 45 18.70 -4.04 -9.40
CA ILE A 45 19.22 -2.70 -9.71
C ILE A 45 20.72 -2.70 -10.10
N ASN A 46 21.49 -3.63 -9.56
CA ASN A 46 22.92 -3.76 -9.86
C ASN A 46 23.21 -4.46 -11.20
N LEU A 47 22.16 -4.92 -11.89
CA LEU A 47 22.25 -5.57 -13.20
C LEU A 47 21.21 -4.89 -14.11
N PRO A 48 21.48 -3.70 -14.64
CA PRO A 48 20.55 -3.02 -15.55
C PRO A 48 20.31 -3.85 -16.80
N MET A 49 19.14 -3.70 -17.43
CA MET A 49 18.78 -4.43 -18.65
C MET A 49 19.78 -4.18 -19.78
N THR A 50 20.38 -3.00 -19.82
CA THR A 50 21.40 -2.59 -20.81
C THR A 50 22.71 -3.40 -20.75
N ASP A 51 22.92 -4.18 -19.69
CA ASP A 51 24.08 -5.10 -19.62
C ASP A 51 23.92 -6.32 -20.53
N ASN A 52 22.68 -6.67 -20.89
CA ASN A 52 22.38 -7.87 -21.67
C ASN A 52 21.61 -7.58 -22.97
N TYR A 53 21.06 -6.37 -23.14
CA TYR A 53 20.24 -5.98 -24.28
C TYR A 53 20.67 -4.61 -24.79
N ASP A 54 20.95 -4.52 -26.11
CA ASP A 54 21.46 -3.31 -26.75
C ASP A 54 20.37 -2.27 -27.00
N ASP A 55 19.14 -2.71 -27.25
CA ASP A 55 18.02 -1.82 -27.58
C ASP A 55 16.70 -2.33 -27.02
N LEU A 56 15.70 -1.44 -26.98
CA LEU A 56 14.35 -1.70 -26.51
C LEU A 56 13.34 -1.40 -27.61
N ILE A 57 12.49 -2.38 -27.90
CA ILE A 57 11.31 -2.19 -28.75
C ILE A 57 10.09 -2.14 -27.85
N VAL A 58 9.39 -1.01 -27.82
CA VAL A 58 8.17 -0.81 -27.04
C VAL A 58 6.95 -1.03 -27.94
N GLY A 59 6.02 -1.87 -27.50
CA GLY A 59 4.73 -2.06 -28.16
C GLY A 59 3.74 -0.93 -27.85
N GLU A 60 2.45 -1.18 -28.11
CA GLU A 60 1.38 -0.24 -27.74
C GLU A 60 1.32 -0.04 -26.22
N SER A 61 1.03 1.20 -25.81
CA SER A 61 0.85 1.54 -24.41
C SER A 61 -0.41 0.87 -23.81
N ILE A 62 -0.46 0.74 -22.49
CA ILE A 62 -1.66 0.21 -21.80
C ILE A 62 -2.88 1.07 -22.11
N SER A 63 -2.74 2.39 -22.18
CA SER A 63 -3.81 3.32 -22.55
C SER A 63 -4.35 3.05 -23.96
N GLU A 64 -3.48 2.79 -24.92
CA GLU A 64 -3.86 2.43 -26.29
C GLU A 64 -4.52 1.04 -26.35
N LEU A 65 -3.98 0.05 -25.64
CA LEU A 65 -4.56 -1.29 -25.56
C LEU A 65 -5.96 -1.28 -24.94
N ILE A 66 -6.22 -0.44 -23.92
CA ILE A 66 -7.55 -0.23 -23.36
C ILE A 66 -8.48 0.43 -24.38
N LYS A 67 -8.03 1.51 -25.04
CA LYS A 67 -8.78 2.24 -26.06
C LYS A 67 -9.16 1.32 -27.24
N ASN A 68 -8.24 0.47 -27.66
CA ASN A 68 -8.42 -0.49 -28.76
C ASN A 68 -9.14 -1.77 -28.32
N LYS A 69 -9.59 -1.85 -27.07
CA LYS A 69 -10.33 -3.00 -26.50
C LYS A 69 -9.54 -4.33 -26.53
N PHE A 70 -8.26 -4.26 -26.29
CA PHE A 70 -7.42 -5.44 -26.00
C PHE A 70 -7.32 -5.72 -24.50
N LEU A 71 -7.43 -4.66 -23.67
CA LEU A 71 -7.42 -4.76 -22.23
C LEU A 71 -8.66 -4.11 -21.60
N ALA A 72 -9.10 -4.65 -20.46
CA ALA A 72 -10.13 -4.05 -19.62
C ALA A 72 -9.52 -2.88 -18.81
N LYS A 73 -10.33 -1.86 -18.53
CA LYS A 73 -9.91 -0.68 -17.76
C LYS A 73 -9.95 -1.00 -16.27
N ALA A 74 -8.87 -0.64 -15.54
CA ALA A 74 -8.83 -0.72 -14.08
C ALA A 74 -9.63 0.44 -13.45
N ASN A 75 -10.52 0.13 -12.51
CA ASN A 75 -11.12 1.08 -11.58
C ASN A 75 -10.35 0.97 -10.27
N LEU A 76 -9.48 1.94 -9.98
CA LEU A 76 -8.58 1.90 -8.85
C LEU A 76 -9.18 2.59 -7.62
N TYR A 77 -9.13 1.93 -6.47
CA TYR A 77 -9.51 2.44 -5.16
C TYR A 77 -8.34 2.30 -4.20
N THR A 78 -7.93 3.40 -3.60
CA THR A 78 -6.81 3.44 -2.65
C THR A 78 -7.32 3.56 -1.23
N TYR A 79 -6.71 2.82 -0.32
CA TYR A 79 -6.98 2.90 1.11
C TYR A 79 -5.70 3.37 1.82
N ASN A 80 -5.80 4.45 2.58
CA ASN A 80 -4.65 4.95 3.31
C ASN A 80 -4.16 3.91 4.33
N VAL A 81 -2.91 3.51 4.16
CA VAL A 81 -2.19 2.55 5.01
C VAL A 81 -0.88 3.19 5.45
N GLY A 82 -0.59 3.16 6.77
CA GLY A 82 0.68 3.65 7.29
C GLY A 82 1.84 2.77 6.85
N LEU A 83 2.84 3.36 6.19
CA LEU A 83 4.04 2.67 5.71
C LEU A 83 5.21 2.71 6.70
N THR A 84 5.13 3.54 7.74
CA THR A 84 6.22 3.84 8.69
C THR A 84 6.76 2.61 9.44
N SER A 85 5.94 1.55 9.57
CA SER A 85 6.36 0.29 10.20
C SER A 85 7.07 -0.68 9.26
N LEU A 86 7.05 -0.39 7.95
CA LEU A 86 7.66 -1.26 6.95
C LEU A 86 9.16 -1.05 6.88
N ILE A 87 9.90 -2.15 6.78
CA ILE A 87 11.36 -2.17 6.71
C ILE A 87 11.78 -2.68 5.34
N VAL A 88 12.62 -1.91 4.64
CA VAL A 88 13.18 -2.31 3.35
C VAL A 88 14.28 -3.35 3.58
N GLY A 89 14.20 -4.47 2.88
CA GLY A 89 15.18 -5.55 2.90
C GLY A 89 16.32 -5.34 1.90
N ALA A 90 17.30 -6.25 1.93
CA ALA A 90 18.46 -6.21 1.04
C ALA A 90 18.11 -6.35 -0.46
N ASN A 91 16.92 -6.87 -0.78
CA ASN A 91 16.42 -6.98 -2.15
C ASN A 91 15.73 -5.71 -2.67
N GLY A 92 15.73 -4.62 -1.88
CA GLY A 92 15.13 -3.33 -2.26
C GLY A 92 13.61 -3.25 -2.09
N ASP A 93 12.91 -4.34 -1.71
CA ASP A 93 11.49 -4.33 -1.37
C ASP A 93 11.29 -4.52 0.14
N TYR A 94 10.07 -4.38 0.64
CA TYR A 94 9.76 -4.54 2.06
C TYR A 94 9.93 -5.98 2.54
N THR A 95 10.47 -6.12 3.77
CA THR A 95 10.65 -7.44 4.37
C THR A 95 9.32 -8.13 4.64
N VAL A 96 9.31 -9.46 4.52
CA VAL A 96 8.12 -10.27 4.84
C VAL A 96 7.68 -10.03 6.29
N LYS A 97 8.64 -9.98 7.22
CA LYS A 97 8.35 -9.79 8.65
C LYS A 97 7.61 -8.49 8.95
N SER A 98 8.13 -7.34 8.51
CA SER A 98 7.47 -6.05 8.76
C SER A 98 6.12 -5.94 8.06
N SER A 99 5.99 -6.56 6.88
CA SER A 99 4.71 -6.64 6.16
C SER A 99 3.70 -7.51 6.89
N GLU A 100 4.11 -8.66 7.44
CA GLU A 100 3.23 -9.51 8.25
C GLU A 100 2.72 -8.76 9.48
N GLU A 101 3.61 -8.10 10.23
CA GLU A 101 3.22 -7.29 11.40
C GLU A 101 2.17 -6.24 11.06
N LEU A 102 2.25 -5.60 9.89
CA LEU A 102 1.28 -4.62 9.42
C LEU A 102 -0.03 -5.27 8.95
N TYR A 103 0.05 -6.20 7.98
CA TYR A 103 -1.11 -6.71 7.26
C TYR A 103 -1.89 -7.82 7.98
N THR A 104 -1.40 -8.33 9.11
CA THR A 104 -2.11 -9.30 9.95
C THR A 104 -2.74 -8.69 11.19
N ASN A 105 -2.55 -7.40 11.45
CA ASN A 105 -3.25 -6.75 12.53
C ASN A 105 -4.77 -6.63 12.25
N ASN A 106 -5.57 -6.57 13.31
CA ASN A 106 -7.03 -6.58 13.19
C ASN A 106 -7.59 -5.40 12.38
N ASP A 107 -6.94 -4.25 12.44
CA ASP A 107 -7.35 -3.05 11.69
C ASP A 107 -7.20 -3.26 10.17
N MET A 108 -6.04 -3.76 9.75
CA MET A 108 -5.79 -4.05 8.34
C MET A 108 -6.68 -5.17 7.80
N LEU A 109 -6.91 -6.22 8.59
CA LEU A 109 -7.82 -7.31 8.20
C LEU A 109 -9.27 -6.84 8.09
N SER A 110 -9.73 -5.99 9.02
CA SER A 110 -11.06 -5.37 8.94
C SER A 110 -11.18 -4.45 7.72
N LYS A 111 -10.16 -3.62 7.47
CA LYS A 111 -10.12 -2.74 6.29
C LYS A 111 -10.14 -3.52 4.97
N LEU A 112 -9.39 -4.62 4.89
CA LEU A 112 -9.38 -5.51 3.73
C LEU A 112 -10.77 -6.13 3.49
N LEU A 113 -11.44 -6.56 4.55
CA LEU A 113 -12.77 -7.17 4.48
C LEU A 113 -13.82 -6.15 4.04
N ILE A 114 -13.84 -4.95 4.65
CA ILE A 114 -14.74 -3.86 4.29
C ILE A 114 -14.52 -3.46 2.82
N ALA A 115 -13.27 -3.30 2.39
CA ALA A 115 -12.97 -2.95 1.01
C ALA A 115 -13.45 -4.01 0.00
N TYR A 116 -13.40 -5.30 0.38
CA TYR A 116 -13.98 -6.39 -0.40
C TYR A 116 -15.50 -6.28 -0.48
N GLU A 117 -16.18 -6.11 0.65
CA GLU A 117 -17.64 -6.00 0.71
C GLU A 117 -18.16 -4.81 -0.08
N GLU A 118 -17.48 -3.67 -0.01
CA GLU A 118 -17.87 -2.45 -0.73
C GLU A 118 -17.67 -2.54 -2.26
N ARG A 119 -16.60 -3.22 -2.73
CA ARG A 119 -16.15 -3.08 -4.12
C ARG A 119 -16.11 -4.39 -4.90
N CYS A 120 -15.89 -5.51 -4.22
CA CYS A 120 -15.61 -6.80 -4.86
C CYS A 120 -16.63 -7.89 -4.53
N LEU A 121 -17.69 -7.57 -3.79
CA LEU A 121 -18.70 -8.56 -3.38
C LEU A 121 -19.27 -9.29 -4.60
N ASN A 122 -19.31 -10.63 -4.53
CA ASN A 122 -19.76 -11.53 -5.59
C ASN A 122 -18.93 -11.46 -6.90
N LYS A 123 -17.72 -10.91 -6.85
CA LYS A 123 -16.78 -10.88 -7.98
C LYS A 123 -15.66 -11.89 -7.77
N LYS A 124 -15.23 -12.53 -8.86
CA LYS A 124 -14.04 -13.38 -8.82
C LYS A 124 -12.82 -12.52 -8.49
N THR A 125 -12.19 -12.81 -7.36
CA THR A 125 -11.20 -11.92 -6.72
C THR A 125 -9.87 -12.62 -6.51
N LEU A 126 -8.78 -11.94 -6.84
CA LEU A 126 -7.42 -12.30 -6.43
C LEU A 126 -6.94 -11.36 -5.33
N ILE A 127 -6.40 -11.93 -4.23
CA ILE A 127 -5.77 -11.16 -3.15
C ILE A 127 -4.27 -11.47 -3.13
N PHE A 128 -3.44 -10.46 -3.34
CA PHE A 128 -1.98 -10.58 -3.31
C PHE A 128 -1.42 -10.12 -1.97
N ASN A 129 -0.64 -10.98 -1.31
CA ASN A 129 0.00 -10.70 -0.03
C ASN A 129 1.52 -10.75 -0.14
N ASN A 130 2.24 -10.22 0.85
CA ASN A 130 3.69 -10.25 0.88
C ASN A 130 4.27 -11.55 1.48
N GLY A 131 3.51 -12.25 2.35
CA GLY A 131 3.97 -13.46 3.03
C GLY A 131 2.91 -14.57 3.08
N ILE A 132 3.37 -15.81 3.22
CA ILE A 132 2.48 -16.99 3.31
C ILE A 132 1.59 -16.89 4.55
N ASN A 133 2.16 -16.51 5.69
CA ASN A 133 1.43 -16.36 6.93
C ASN A 133 0.32 -15.30 6.82
N THR A 134 0.62 -14.13 6.23
CA THR A 134 -0.40 -13.11 5.92
C THR A 134 -1.53 -13.69 5.08
N SER A 135 -1.19 -14.43 4.02
CA SER A 135 -2.19 -15.02 3.12
C SER A 135 -3.06 -16.08 3.81
N LEU A 136 -2.51 -16.85 4.74
CA LEU A 136 -3.26 -17.83 5.54
C LEU A 136 -4.21 -17.13 6.54
N ILE A 137 -3.76 -16.05 7.18
CA ILE A 137 -4.61 -15.27 8.10
C ILE A 137 -5.74 -14.58 7.34
N VAL A 138 -5.47 -14.04 6.14
CA VAL A 138 -6.51 -13.50 5.24
C VAL A 138 -7.52 -14.60 4.86
N TYR A 139 -7.03 -15.78 4.48
CA TYR A 139 -7.89 -16.93 4.21
C TYR A 139 -8.82 -17.25 5.37
N ASP A 140 -8.28 -17.36 6.59
CA ASP A 140 -9.07 -17.66 7.79
C ASP A 140 -10.08 -16.56 8.10
N THR A 141 -9.71 -15.30 7.91
CA THR A 141 -10.57 -14.13 8.15
C THR A 141 -11.78 -14.16 7.22
N PHE A 142 -11.56 -14.31 5.91
CA PHE A 142 -12.62 -14.35 4.91
C PHE A 142 -13.49 -15.61 5.04
N LYS A 143 -12.90 -16.74 5.36
CA LYS A 143 -13.63 -17.99 5.61
C LYS A 143 -14.55 -17.88 6.81
N LYS A 144 -14.11 -17.27 7.92
CA LYS A 144 -14.94 -17.00 9.10
C LYS A 144 -16.08 -16.02 8.77
N ALA A 145 -15.88 -15.08 7.88
CA ALA A 145 -16.92 -14.18 7.38
C ALA A 145 -17.90 -14.85 6.40
N GLY A 146 -17.70 -16.14 6.06
CA GLY A 146 -18.59 -16.91 5.21
C GLY A 146 -18.29 -16.84 3.71
N PHE A 147 -17.17 -16.24 3.30
CA PHE A 147 -16.82 -16.10 1.88
C PHE A 147 -16.18 -17.38 1.31
N ASN A 148 -16.38 -17.56 0.00
CA ASN A 148 -15.87 -18.71 -0.77
C ASN A 148 -14.40 -18.46 -1.17
N ILE A 149 -13.47 -18.78 -0.28
CA ILE A 149 -12.04 -18.47 -0.43
C ILE A 149 -11.17 -19.72 -0.37
N ARG A 150 -10.07 -19.73 -1.15
CA ARG A 150 -8.96 -20.66 -1.01
C ARG A 150 -7.62 -19.91 -0.98
N HIS A 151 -6.62 -20.57 -0.40
CA HIS A 151 -5.24 -20.12 -0.38
C HIS A 151 -4.39 -20.95 -1.33
N LEU A 152 -3.40 -20.30 -1.98
CA LEU A 152 -2.41 -20.96 -2.82
C LEU A 152 -1.05 -20.28 -2.70
N ASP A 153 -0.01 -21.06 -2.39
CA ASP A 153 1.38 -20.63 -2.35
C ASP A 153 2.31 -21.63 -3.05
N ASN A 154 3.63 -21.39 -2.98
CA ASN A 154 4.65 -22.22 -3.61
C ASN A 154 4.90 -23.56 -2.91
N THR A 155 4.34 -23.80 -1.73
CA THR A 155 4.46 -25.08 -1.00
C THR A 155 3.41 -26.08 -1.45
N ALA A 156 2.38 -25.65 -2.18
CA ALA A 156 1.31 -26.49 -2.68
C ALA A 156 1.84 -27.53 -3.66
N THR A 157 1.43 -28.78 -3.49
CA THR A 157 1.72 -29.87 -4.44
C THR A 157 1.10 -29.59 -5.82
N LYS A 158 1.61 -30.20 -6.87
CA LYS A 158 1.04 -30.09 -8.23
C LYS A 158 -0.46 -30.40 -8.25
N LYS A 159 -0.90 -31.42 -7.49
CA LYS A 159 -2.31 -31.81 -7.38
C LYS A 159 -3.14 -30.71 -6.71
N GLN A 160 -2.71 -30.23 -5.55
CA GLN A 160 -3.41 -29.16 -4.81
C GLN A 160 -3.50 -27.89 -5.65
N ARG A 161 -2.39 -27.52 -6.33
CA ARG A 161 -2.39 -26.38 -7.26
C ARG A 161 -3.42 -26.55 -8.37
N PHE A 162 -3.44 -27.71 -9.03
CA PHE A 162 -4.39 -28.00 -10.09
C PHE A 162 -5.84 -27.93 -9.60
N GLU A 163 -6.16 -28.56 -8.47
CA GLU A 163 -7.51 -28.59 -7.89
C GLU A 163 -7.97 -27.20 -7.46
N THR A 164 -7.06 -26.38 -6.88
CA THR A 164 -7.38 -25.02 -6.47
C THR A 164 -7.62 -24.11 -7.66
N LEU A 165 -6.79 -24.18 -8.69
CA LEU A 165 -6.96 -23.37 -9.90
C LEU A 165 -8.20 -23.79 -10.71
N LYS A 166 -8.50 -25.09 -10.79
CA LYS A 166 -9.72 -25.60 -11.38
C LYS A 166 -10.95 -25.06 -10.66
N TRP A 167 -10.99 -25.18 -9.34
CA TRP A 167 -12.07 -24.64 -8.52
C TRP A 167 -12.24 -23.12 -8.72
N PHE A 168 -11.11 -22.36 -8.71
CA PHE A 168 -11.15 -20.93 -8.93
C PHE A 168 -11.74 -20.56 -10.29
N LYS A 169 -11.41 -21.31 -11.33
CA LYS A 169 -11.95 -21.14 -12.68
C LYS A 169 -13.45 -21.40 -12.72
N GLU A 170 -13.92 -22.48 -12.10
CA GLU A 170 -15.30 -22.96 -12.17
C GLU A 170 -16.27 -22.21 -11.24
N THR A 171 -15.76 -21.50 -10.22
CA THR A 171 -16.58 -20.81 -9.22
C THR A 171 -16.65 -19.30 -9.51
N PRO A 172 -17.84 -18.73 -9.79
CA PRO A 172 -17.97 -17.34 -10.23
C PRO A 172 -17.52 -16.29 -9.21
N ASP A 173 -17.82 -16.50 -7.94
CA ASP A 173 -17.52 -15.61 -6.79
C ASP A 173 -16.29 -16.03 -5.99
N ALA A 174 -15.45 -16.88 -6.57
CA ALA A 174 -14.27 -17.41 -5.90
C ALA A 174 -13.29 -16.31 -5.52
N ILE A 175 -12.77 -16.39 -4.29
CA ILE A 175 -11.66 -15.59 -3.82
C ILE A 175 -10.42 -16.48 -3.73
N LEU A 176 -9.34 -16.07 -4.36
CA LEU A 176 -8.06 -16.76 -4.25
C LEU A 176 -7.02 -15.83 -3.63
N THR A 177 -6.59 -16.15 -2.40
CA THR A 177 -5.51 -15.44 -1.73
C THR A 177 -4.17 -16.14 -1.97
N SER A 178 -3.13 -15.35 -2.27
CA SER A 178 -1.87 -15.91 -2.76
C SER A 178 -0.67 -15.02 -2.43
N VAL A 179 0.52 -15.62 -2.54
CA VAL A 179 1.83 -14.93 -2.47
C VAL A 179 2.57 -15.22 -3.77
N SER A 180 2.89 -14.19 -4.54
CA SER A 180 3.75 -14.20 -5.75
C SER A 180 3.49 -15.26 -6.83
N ILE A 181 2.95 -16.44 -6.50
CA ILE A 181 2.80 -17.58 -7.42
C ILE A 181 1.84 -17.33 -8.59
N LEU A 182 0.94 -16.35 -8.46
CA LEU A 182 -0.04 -15.98 -9.49
C LEU A 182 0.38 -14.73 -10.27
N THR A 183 1.54 -14.15 -9.98
CA THR A 183 2.04 -12.97 -10.71
C THR A 183 2.62 -13.33 -12.07
N THR A 184 3.07 -14.59 -12.26
CA THR A 184 3.60 -15.10 -13.53
C THR A 184 2.86 -16.36 -13.97
N GLY A 185 2.66 -16.53 -15.28
CA GLY A 185 2.12 -17.76 -15.87
C GLY A 185 0.69 -18.17 -15.47
N PHE A 186 -0.07 -17.29 -14.79
CA PHE A 186 -1.48 -17.53 -14.45
C PHE A 186 -2.37 -16.67 -15.36
N ASP A 187 -3.26 -17.33 -16.09
CA ASP A 187 -4.21 -16.68 -17.00
C ASP A 187 -5.64 -17.12 -16.69
N GLU A 188 -6.43 -16.23 -16.08
CA GLU A 188 -7.85 -16.44 -15.80
C GLU A 188 -8.63 -15.14 -16.14
N PRO A 189 -9.18 -15.08 -17.35
CA PRO A 189 -9.83 -13.87 -17.84
C PRO A 189 -11.03 -13.40 -17.02
N THR A 190 -11.65 -14.29 -16.25
CA THR A 190 -12.87 -13.98 -15.47
C THR A 190 -12.58 -13.28 -14.13
N VAL A 191 -11.32 -12.98 -13.81
CA VAL A 191 -10.96 -12.19 -12.62
C VAL A 191 -11.48 -10.76 -12.77
N ASN A 192 -12.39 -10.36 -11.89
CA ASN A 192 -13.04 -9.04 -11.90
C ASN A 192 -12.56 -8.10 -10.80
N CYS A 193 -11.81 -8.62 -9.81
CA CYS A 193 -11.27 -7.83 -8.73
C CYS A 193 -9.84 -8.26 -8.38
N ILE A 194 -8.96 -7.29 -8.22
CA ILE A 194 -7.58 -7.45 -7.72
C ILE A 194 -7.48 -6.69 -6.42
N MET A 195 -7.11 -7.37 -5.33
CA MET A 195 -6.82 -6.74 -4.06
C MET A 195 -5.32 -6.85 -3.77
N ILE A 196 -4.65 -5.71 -3.69
CA ILE A 196 -3.22 -5.61 -3.40
C ILE A 196 -3.06 -5.37 -1.89
N ASN A 197 -3.06 -6.46 -1.12
CA ASN A 197 -2.86 -6.45 0.34
C ASN A 197 -1.37 -6.47 0.67
N ARG A 198 -0.62 -5.58 0.02
CA ARG A 198 0.82 -5.40 0.24
C ARG A 198 1.30 -4.06 -0.31
N ALA A 199 2.23 -3.45 0.39
CA ALA A 199 3.08 -2.42 -0.20
C ALA A 199 4.24 -3.08 -0.94
N THR A 200 4.73 -2.45 -2.02
CA THR A 200 5.93 -2.88 -2.74
C THR A 200 6.70 -1.68 -3.29
N LYS A 201 8.01 -1.84 -3.44
CA LYS A 201 8.89 -0.91 -4.15
C LYS A 201 9.19 -1.38 -5.58
N SER A 202 8.58 -2.48 -6.01
CA SER A 202 8.76 -3.06 -7.35
C SER A 202 7.62 -2.64 -8.29
N LEU A 203 7.94 -1.76 -9.26
CA LEU A 203 7.04 -1.39 -10.35
C LEU A 203 6.56 -2.63 -11.12
N THR A 204 7.49 -3.51 -11.45
CA THR A 204 7.20 -4.76 -12.18
C THR A 204 6.15 -5.59 -11.47
N LEU A 205 6.31 -5.79 -10.15
CA LEU A 205 5.35 -6.57 -9.37
C LEU A 205 3.98 -5.90 -9.30
N TYR A 206 3.94 -4.57 -9.14
CA TYR A 206 2.69 -3.80 -9.16
C TYR A 206 1.94 -4.00 -10.47
N TYR A 207 2.63 -3.85 -11.61
CA TYR A 207 2.05 -4.04 -12.94
C TYR A 207 1.60 -5.48 -13.18
N GLN A 208 2.38 -6.47 -12.77
CA GLN A 208 2.03 -7.88 -12.89
C GLN A 208 0.76 -8.23 -12.09
N MET A 209 0.61 -7.71 -10.86
CA MET A 209 -0.58 -7.95 -10.04
C MET A 209 -1.83 -7.38 -10.70
N ILE A 210 -1.81 -6.12 -11.13
CA ILE A 210 -2.96 -5.47 -11.77
C ILE A 210 -3.27 -6.15 -13.12
N GLY A 211 -2.25 -6.50 -13.88
CA GLY A 211 -2.38 -7.18 -15.17
C GLY A 211 -3.16 -8.49 -15.11
N ARG A 212 -3.25 -9.15 -13.94
CA ARG A 212 -4.08 -10.37 -13.79
C ARG A 212 -5.59 -10.09 -13.93
N GLY A 213 -6.04 -8.87 -13.69
CA GLY A 213 -7.43 -8.46 -13.89
C GLY A 213 -7.74 -7.90 -15.28
N SER A 214 -6.71 -7.54 -16.06
CA SER A 214 -6.86 -6.73 -17.26
C SER A 214 -7.41 -7.45 -18.50
N ARG A 215 -7.61 -8.78 -18.46
CA ARG A 215 -8.15 -9.52 -19.60
C ARG A 215 -9.56 -9.09 -19.95
N LEU A 216 -9.76 -8.70 -21.22
CA LEU A 216 -11.07 -8.33 -21.73
C LEU A 216 -11.94 -9.55 -21.98
N LEU A 217 -13.22 -9.48 -21.67
CA LEU A 217 -14.26 -10.44 -22.06
C LEU A 217 -15.47 -9.70 -22.62
N LYS A 218 -16.34 -10.40 -23.33
CA LYS A 218 -17.55 -9.82 -23.92
C LYS A 218 -18.40 -9.01 -22.93
N ASN A 219 -18.40 -9.39 -21.65
CA ASN A 219 -19.18 -8.77 -20.57
C ASN A 219 -18.29 -8.19 -19.48
N LYS A 220 -17.02 -7.87 -19.77
CA LYS A 220 -16.06 -7.35 -18.82
C LYS A 220 -15.18 -6.29 -19.49
N ASP A 221 -15.61 -5.04 -19.43
CA ASP A 221 -14.88 -3.88 -19.95
C ASP A 221 -14.01 -3.23 -18.89
N THR A 222 -14.32 -3.49 -17.60
CA THR A 222 -13.62 -2.96 -16.44
C THR A 222 -13.36 -4.03 -15.40
N PHE A 223 -12.46 -3.77 -14.50
CA PHE A 223 -12.23 -4.57 -13.29
C PHE A 223 -11.82 -3.68 -12.13
N GLU A 224 -12.07 -4.14 -10.91
CA GLU A 224 -11.74 -3.38 -9.70
C GLU A 224 -10.31 -3.67 -9.24
N VAL A 225 -9.61 -2.63 -8.81
CA VAL A 225 -8.30 -2.73 -8.17
C VAL A 225 -8.37 -2.04 -6.81
N ILE A 226 -8.13 -2.79 -5.75
CA ILE A 226 -8.11 -2.31 -4.37
C ILE A 226 -6.66 -2.26 -3.92
N ASP A 227 -6.12 -1.06 -3.74
CA ASP A 227 -4.75 -0.86 -3.29
C ASP A 227 -4.71 -0.54 -1.79
N LEU A 228 -4.25 -1.50 -1.00
CA LEU A 228 -4.00 -1.37 0.43
C LEU A 228 -2.50 -1.23 0.75
N GLY A 229 -1.68 -0.83 -0.23
CA GLY A 229 -0.23 -0.67 -0.09
C GLY A 229 0.28 0.72 -0.43
N ASN A 230 -0.61 1.70 -0.71
CA ASN A 230 -0.24 3.02 -1.24
C ASN A 230 0.63 2.94 -2.53
N ASN A 231 0.53 1.84 -3.27
CA ASN A 231 1.34 1.60 -4.47
C ASN A 231 0.99 2.59 -5.59
N PHE A 232 -0.28 2.99 -5.70
CA PHE A 232 -0.73 4.03 -6.62
C PHE A 232 0.00 5.36 -6.40
N TYR A 233 0.16 5.75 -5.14
CA TYR A 233 0.86 7.00 -4.83
C TYR A 233 2.35 6.91 -5.15
N ARG A 234 2.92 5.70 -5.15
CA ARG A 234 4.31 5.44 -5.51
C ARG A 234 4.53 5.39 -7.02
N PHE A 235 3.69 4.67 -7.73
CA PHE A 235 3.92 4.32 -9.15
C PHE A 235 2.99 5.04 -10.13
N GLY A 236 1.92 5.69 -9.64
CA GLY A 236 0.88 6.28 -10.48
C GLY A 236 -0.18 5.29 -10.95
N ASP A 237 -1.02 5.76 -11.85
CA ASP A 237 -2.08 4.96 -12.47
C ASP A 237 -1.46 3.89 -13.39
N TRP A 238 -1.91 2.65 -13.26
CA TRP A 238 -1.49 1.53 -14.12
C TRP A 238 -1.76 1.77 -15.62
N GLY A 239 -2.82 2.52 -15.95
CA GLY A 239 -3.16 2.89 -17.32
C GLY A 239 -2.40 4.08 -17.88
N SER A 240 -1.57 4.76 -17.08
CA SER A 240 -0.79 5.92 -17.56
C SER A 240 0.36 5.48 -18.44
N ASP A 241 0.69 6.33 -19.41
CA ASP A 241 1.82 6.11 -20.30
C ASP A 241 3.14 6.27 -19.53
N ILE A 242 4.02 5.30 -19.71
CA ILE A 242 5.37 5.28 -19.14
C ILE A 242 6.39 5.37 -20.27
N ASP A 243 7.37 6.25 -20.12
CA ASP A 243 8.54 6.32 -21.02
C ASP A 243 9.52 5.17 -20.71
N TRP A 244 9.21 3.98 -21.25
CA TRP A 244 10.02 2.79 -21.06
C TRP A 244 11.43 2.93 -21.64
N HIS A 245 11.64 3.72 -22.71
CA HIS A 245 12.98 3.98 -23.25
C HIS A 245 13.84 4.74 -22.24
N LYS A 246 13.25 5.73 -21.55
CA LYS A 246 13.95 6.48 -20.52
C LYS A 246 14.30 5.58 -19.32
N ILE A 247 13.38 4.74 -18.89
CA ILE A 247 13.60 3.79 -17.78
C ILE A 247 14.67 2.76 -18.15
N PHE A 248 14.61 2.19 -19.34
CA PHE A 248 15.58 1.22 -19.83
C PHE A 248 17.00 1.78 -19.86
N ARG A 249 17.17 3.00 -20.38
CA ARG A 249 18.48 3.66 -20.48
C ARG A 249 19.01 4.20 -19.16
N ASN A 250 18.13 4.67 -18.28
CA ASN A 250 18.48 5.32 -17.03
C ASN A 250 17.60 4.84 -15.86
N PRO A 251 17.68 3.56 -15.47
CA PRO A 251 16.82 2.99 -14.43
C PRO A 251 16.99 3.68 -13.06
N MET A 252 18.21 4.16 -12.73
CA MET A 252 18.47 4.86 -11.49
C MET A 252 17.69 6.17 -11.39
N ASN A 253 17.69 6.99 -12.46
CA ASN A 253 16.94 8.24 -12.47
C ASN A 253 15.43 8.02 -12.26
N TYR A 254 14.90 6.90 -12.76
CA TYR A 254 13.51 6.53 -12.51
C TYR A 254 13.30 6.16 -11.05
N LEU A 255 14.16 5.33 -10.48
CA LEU A 255 14.05 4.89 -9.08
C LEU A 255 14.20 6.06 -8.11
N ASP A 256 15.07 7.01 -8.39
CA ASP A 256 15.22 8.25 -7.61
C ASP A 256 14.01 9.19 -7.74
N SER A 257 13.22 9.07 -8.82
CA SER A 257 11.99 9.86 -9.05
C SER A 257 10.75 9.26 -8.39
N ILE A 258 10.82 8.01 -7.92
CA ILE A 258 9.71 7.36 -7.21
C ILE A 258 9.51 7.99 -5.85
N GLN A 259 8.26 8.27 -5.48
CA GLN A 259 7.97 8.87 -4.19
C GLN A 259 8.44 7.99 -3.03
N SER A 260 9.13 8.61 -2.09
CA SER A 260 9.57 7.97 -0.85
C SER A 260 8.36 7.63 0.05
N ASP A 261 8.60 6.80 1.07
CA ASP A 261 7.56 6.48 2.06
C ASP A 261 7.13 7.74 2.83
N GLU A 262 8.08 8.62 3.12
CA GLU A 262 7.87 9.89 3.81
C GLU A 262 7.02 10.87 2.98
N GLU A 263 7.26 10.96 1.67
CA GLU A 263 6.47 11.79 0.76
C GLU A 263 5.05 11.26 0.61
N ILE A 264 4.87 9.93 0.52
CA ILE A 264 3.55 9.30 0.47
C ILE A 264 2.80 9.55 1.79
N GLU A 265 3.46 9.32 2.93
CA GLU A 265 2.89 9.60 4.26
C GLU A 265 2.57 11.08 4.45
N GLY A 266 3.41 11.97 3.92
CA GLY A 266 3.22 13.43 3.95
C GLY A 266 1.90 13.87 3.35
N ARG A 267 1.40 13.17 2.30
CA ARG A 267 0.10 13.45 1.65
C ARG A 267 -1.11 13.27 2.58
N PHE A 268 -0.93 12.49 3.64
CA PHE A 268 -1.97 12.19 4.62
C PHE A 268 -1.76 12.91 5.94
N LYS A 269 -0.74 13.79 6.04
CA LYS A 269 -0.56 14.68 7.19
C LYS A 269 -1.61 15.77 7.12
N TYR A 270 -2.27 15.97 8.24
CA TYR A 270 -3.13 17.14 8.41
C TYR A 270 -2.23 18.38 8.58
N GLU A 271 -2.51 19.40 7.79
CA GLU A 271 -1.95 20.73 7.99
C GLU A 271 -3.07 21.64 8.43
N MET A 272 -2.90 22.25 9.59
CA MET A 272 -3.84 23.22 10.10
C MET A 272 -3.95 24.41 9.12
N PRO A 273 -5.15 24.81 8.67
CA PRO A 273 -5.34 25.97 7.79
C PRO A 273 -4.71 27.23 8.38
N ASP A 274 -4.21 28.13 7.52
CA ASP A 274 -3.52 29.34 7.98
C ASP A 274 -4.45 30.25 8.77
N GLU A 275 -5.73 30.35 8.42
CA GLU A 275 -6.76 31.07 9.16
C GLU A 275 -6.92 30.52 10.60
N LEU A 276 -6.80 29.22 10.78
CA LEU A 276 -6.85 28.59 12.09
C LEU A 276 -5.55 28.82 12.87
N LYS A 277 -4.39 28.83 12.20
CA LYS A 277 -3.11 29.16 12.83
C LYS A 277 -3.10 30.57 13.40
N GLU A 278 -3.73 31.52 12.73
CA GLU A 278 -3.84 32.91 13.20
C GLU A 278 -4.59 33.01 14.54
N LEU A 279 -5.61 32.16 14.77
CA LEU A 279 -6.33 32.11 16.06
C LEU A 279 -5.44 31.62 17.22
N PHE A 280 -4.36 30.92 16.91
CA PHE A 280 -3.42 30.36 17.88
C PHE A 280 -2.02 31.02 17.80
N SER A 281 -1.96 32.28 17.36
CA SER A 281 -0.72 33.03 17.11
C SER A 281 0.12 33.32 18.36
N ASN A 282 -0.44 33.20 19.56
CA ASN A 282 0.28 33.37 20.83
C ASN A 282 1.02 32.08 21.27
N SER A 283 0.91 30.99 20.53
CA SER A 283 1.56 29.72 20.85
C SER A 283 2.71 29.44 19.89
N ASP A 284 3.91 29.16 20.44
CA ASP A 284 5.12 28.88 19.65
C ASP A 284 5.03 27.57 18.85
N ASN A 285 4.24 26.62 19.31
CA ASN A 285 4.07 25.30 18.69
C ASN A 285 2.59 24.90 18.68
N ILE A 286 1.96 25.05 17.53
CA ILE A 286 0.53 24.77 17.35
C ILE A 286 0.28 23.30 17.02
N HIS A 287 1.23 22.65 16.31
CA HIS A 287 1.06 21.29 15.81
C HIS A 287 1.52 20.23 16.81
N PHE A 288 0.68 19.18 17.03
CA PHE A 288 1.04 18.03 17.86
C PHE A 288 1.44 16.83 17.01
N ASP A 289 2.74 16.46 17.06
CA ASP A 289 3.26 15.30 16.34
C ASP A 289 2.97 13.99 17.12
N VAL A 290 1.93 13.30 16.69
CA VAL A 290 1.48 12.03 17.28
C VAL A 290 2.52 10.94 17.10
N ASP A 291 3.10 10.81 15.90
CA ASP A 291 4.01 9.71 15.55
C ASP A 291 5.31 9.81 16.36
N LYS A 292 5.93 10.98 16.37
CA LYS A 292 7.13 11.24 17.15
C LYS A 292 6.87 10.98 18.64
N THR A 293 5.75 11.49 19.16
CA THR A 293 5.38 11.33 20.57
C THR A 293 5.12 9.86 20.92
N TYR A 294 4.53 9.07 20.01
CA TYR A 294 4.29 7.65 20.18
C TYR A 294 5.62 6.87 20.24
N VAL A 295 6.49 7.06 19.25
CA VAL A 295 7.80 6.40 19.19
C VAL A 295 8.64 6.71 20.44
N GLU A 296 8.70 7.98 20.86
CA GLU A 296 9.42 8.38 22.06
C GLU A 296 8.84 7.77 23.35
N SER A 297 7.49 7.66 23.41
CA SER A 297 6.81 7.09 24.57
C SER A 297 7.09 5.60 24.71
N ILE A 298 7.00 4.85 23.60
CA ILE A 298 7.30 3.41 23.60
C ILE A 298 8.79 3.15 23.89
N LYS A 299 9.71 3.91 23.29
CA LYS A 299 11.16 3.80 23.60
C LYS A 299 11.48 4.01 25.09
N LYS A 300 10.69 4.85 25.78
CA LYS A 300 10.83 5.13 27.22
C LYS A 300 10.01 4.14 28.10
N GLY A 301 9.44 3.07 27.53
CA GLY A 301 8.63 2.08 28.26
C GLY A 301 7.30 2.63 28.78
N LYS A 302 6.79 3.75 28.26
CA LYS A 302 5.52 4.35 28.67
C LYS A 302 4.36 3.74 27.91
N SER A 303 3.18 3.73 28.55
CA SER A 303 1.93 3.32 27.88
C SER A 303 1.61 4.23 26.69
N SER A 304 1.03 3.67 25.62
CA SER A 304 0.51 4.42 24.47
C SER A 304 -0.50 5.51 24.87
N LYS A 305 -1.26 5.31 25.95
CA LYS A 305 -2.18 6.33 26.50
C LYS A 305 -1.51 7.65 26.85
N THR A 306 -0.21 7.65 27.16
CA THR A 306 0.58 8.86 27.42
C THR A 306 0.60 9.80 26.22
N VAL A 307 0.46 9.29 25.00
CA VAL A 307 0.39 10.12 23.79
C VAL A 307 -0.86 10.99 23.79
N LEU A 308 -2.04 10.38 24.08
CA LEU A 308 -3.29 11.13 24.20
C LEU A 308 -3.26 12.14 25.34
N GLU A 309 -2.67 11.80 26.48
CA GLU A 309 -2.51 12.71 27.62
C GLU A 309 -1.70 13.94 27.23
N LYS A 310 -0.60 13.72 26.51
CA LYS A 310 0.24 14.83 26.01
C LYS A 310 -0.49 15.65 24.95
N ALA A 311 -1.24 15.04 24.04
CA ALA A 311 -2.03 15.75 23.03
C ALA A 311 -3.14 16.59 23.67
N ILE A 312 -3.87 16.04 24.62
CA ILE A 312 -4.91 16.77 25.36
C ILE A 312 -4.30 17.96 26.11
N ASN A 313 -3.15 17.75 26.76
CA ASN A 313 -2.49 18.84 27.45
C ASN A 313 -1.98 19.93 26.49
N HIS A 314 -1.42 19.54 25.35
CA HIS A 314 -0.99 20.46 24.28
C HIS A 314 -2.15 21.31 23.79
N HIS A 315 -3.27 20.70 23.36
CA HIS A 315 -4.46 21.42 22.90
C HIS A 315 -5.07 22.31 24.02
N SER A 316 -4.97 21.87 25.26
CA SER A 316 -5.41 22.70 26.40
C SER A 316 -4.57 23.96 26.56
N LEU A 317 -3.23 23.82 26.42
CA LEU A 317 -2.31 24.95 26.56
C LEU A 317 -2.51 25.98 25.45
N ILE A 318 -2.59 25.55 24.18
CA ILE A 318 -2.81 26.49 23.06
C ILE A 318 -4.16 27.20 23.16
N CYS A 319 -5.23 26.54 23.64
CA CYS A 319 -6.49 27.22 23.89
C CYS A 319 -6.36 28.28 25.00
N VAL A 320 -5.68 27.99 26.11
CA VAL A 320 -5.52 28.92 27.24
C VAL A 320 -4.60 30.09 26.88
N GLU A 321 -3.53 29.88 26.12
CA GLU A 321 -2.61 30.91 25.66
C GLU A 321 -3.25 31.92 24.72
N ASN A 322 -4.24 31.48 23.93
CA ASN A 322 -4.91 32.29 22.91
C ASN A 322 -6.35 32.75 23.30
N SER A 323 -6.65 32.81 24.58
CA SER A 323 -7.95 33.22 25.10
C SER A 323 -7.82 34.24 26.23
N GLU A 324 -8.82 35.11 26.38
CA GLU A 324 -8.88 36.07 27.45
C GLU A 324 -9.46 35.47 28.74
N ASP A 325 -10.46 34.61 28.59
CA ASP A 325 -11.14 33.95 29.71
C ASP A 325 -11.39 32.45 29.45
N GLU A 326 -11.95 31.76 30.47
CA GLU A 326 -12.25 30.33 30.40
C GLU A 326 -13.30 30.00 29.31
N PHE A 327 -14.22 30.89 29.09
CA PHE A 327 -15.28 30.68 28.11
C PHE A 327 -14.72 30.76 26.68
N ASP A 328 -13.90 31.77 26.40
CA ASP A 328 -13.22 31.90 25.11
C ASP A 328 -12.32 30.69 24.82
N ALA A 329 -11.56 30.20 25.82
CA ALA A 329 -10.75 28.99 25.69
C ALA A 329 -11.59 27.74 25.32
N LEU A 330 -12.82 27.64 25.86
CA LEU A 330 -13.72 26.55 25.54
C LEU A 330 -14.35 26.67 24.14
N ILE A 331 -14.51 27.91 23.62
CA ILE A 331 -14.96 28.15 22.23
C ILE A 331 -13.90 27.65 21.26
N LEU A 332 -12.60 27.93 21.49
CA LEU A 332 -11.48 27.48 20.64
C LEU A 332 -11.41 25.97 20.47
N VAL A 333 -11.96 25.17 21.41
CA VAL A 333 -12.06 23.71 21.25
C VAL A 333 -12.88 23.30 20.02
N LYS A 334 -13.84 24.11 19.59
CA LYS A 334 -14.65 23.80 18.41
C LYS A 334 -13.84 24.01 17.14
N GLU A 335 -13.02 25.05 17.11
CA GLU A 335 -12.15 25.38 15.98
C GLU A 335 -11.06 24.31 15.79
N LEU A 336 -10.61 23.66 16.87
CA LEU A 336 -9.66 22.53 16.82
C LEU A 336 -10.31 21.18 16.45
N SER A 337 -11.58 21.14 16.01
CA SER A 337 -12.28 19.87 15.79
C SER A 337 -11.55 18.96 14.79
N ASP A 338 -11.10 19.51 13.67
CA ASP A 338 -10.43 18.74 12.60
C ASP A 338 -9.03 18.28 13.03
N ASP A 339 -8.30 19.12 13.79
CA ASP A 339 -7.00 18.74 14.34
C ASP A 339 -7.14 17.65 15.40
N ILE A 340 -8.14 17.74 16.27
CA ILE A 340 -8.48 16.69 17.24
C ILE A 340 -8.82 15.38 16.53
N ASP A 341 -9.64 15.43 15.50
CA ASP A 341 -10.04 14.26 14.72
C ASP A 341 -8.82 13.62 14.01
N TYR A 342 -7.91 14.44 13.48
CA TYR A 342 -6.64 13.97 12.94
C TYR A 342 -5.79 13.28 14.00
N VAL A 343 -5.56 13.91 15.16
CA VAL A 343 -4.78 13.34 16.27
C VAL A 343 -5.35 11.99 16.71
N ILE A 344 -6.68 11.88 16.85
CA ILE A 344 -7.36 10.67 17.27
C ILE A 344 -7.20 9.56 16.22
N LYS A 345 -7.46 9.85 14.94
CA LYS A 345 -7.29 8.91 13.84
C LYS A 345 -5.84 8.44 13.74
N ARG A 346 -4.88 9.34 13.89
CA ARG A 346 -3.45 8.99 13.84
C ARG A 346 -3.02 8.14 15.04
N TYR A 347 -3.45 8.51 16.25
CA TYR A 347 -3.21 7.69 17.45
C TYR A 347 -3.83 6.29 17.35
N SER A 348 -5.05 6.19 16.86
CA SER A 348 -5.74 4.91 16.65
C SER A 348 -4.96 3.98 15.72
N LYS A 349 -4.37 4.53 14.66
CA LYS A 349 -3.46 3.78 13.77
C LYS A 349 -2.24 3.27 14.51
N CYS A 350 -1.61 4.11 15.34
CA CYS A 350 -0.43 3.71 16.12
C CYS A 350 -0.71 2.52 17.07
N ILE A 351 -1.94 2.41 17.58
CA ILE A 351 -2.34 1.32 18.51
C ILE A 351 -3.16 0.21 17.84
N SER A 352 -3.34 0.27 16.51
CA SER A 352 -4.11 -0.69 15.72
C SER A 352 -5.54 -0.91 16.22
N LYS A 353 -6.25 0.20 16.53
CA LYS A 353 -7.66 0.21 16.96
C LYS A 353 -8.39 1.34 16.25
N SER A 354 -9.09 1.08 15.16
CA SER A 354 -9.76 2.10 14.35
C SER A 354 -11.20 1.74 13.95
N THR A 355 -11.93 1.01 14.79
CA THR A 355 -13.38 0.84 14.59
C THR A 355 -14.11 2.16 14.81
N ASP A 356 -15.15 2.45 14.02
CA ASP A 356 -15.90 3.70 14.12
C ASP A 356 -16.42 3.95 15.53
N ASN A 357 -16.98 2.93 16.18
CA ASN A 357 -17.43 3.00 17.57
C ASN A 357 -16.31 3.37 18.55
N PHE A 358 -15.09 2.88 18.32
CA PHE A 358 -13.95 3.23 19.15
C PHE A 358 -13.49 4.67 18.90
N LEU A 359 -13.46 5.10 17.65
CA LEU A 359 -13.10 6.48 17.26
C LEU A 359 -14.09 7.47 17.85
N ASP A 360 -15.39 7.22 17.73
CA ASP A 360 -16.45 8.08 18.27
C ASP A 360 -16.34 8.20 19.80
N TRP A 361 -16.18 7.07 20.47
CA TRP A 361 -15.98 7.04 21.93
C TRP A 361 -14.72 7.82 22.31
N LEU A 362 -13.62 7.60 21.61
CA LEU A 362 -12.35 8.24 21.92
C LEU A 362 -12.40 9.75 21.68
N THR A 363 -13.09 10.19 20.62
CA THR A 363 -13.33 11.61 20.33
C THR A 363 -14.12 12.28 21.44
N GLN A 364 -15.17 11.63 21.93
CA GLN A 364 -15.97 12.14 23.04
C GLN A 364 -15.15 12.22 24.33
N ASP A 365 -14.40 11.17 24.67
CA ASP A 365 -13.53 11.13 25.86
C ASP A 365 -12.44 12.22 25.77
N TYR A 366 -11.82 12.36 24.62
CA TYR A 366 -10.81 13.39 24.35
C TYR A 366 -11.35 14.79 24.58
N LYS A 367 -12.46 15.14 23.93
CA LYS A 367 -13.12 16.47 24.06
C LYS A 367 -13.57 16.75 25.49
N LYS A 368 -14.05 15.74 26.23
CA LYS A 368 -14.41 15.87 27.65
C LYS A 368 -13.19 16.18 28.52
N ARG A 369 -12.12 15.40 28.34
CA ARG A 369 -10.86 15.57 29.12
C ARG A 369 -10.18 16.90 28.76
N LEU A 370 -10.20 17.31 27.49
CA LEU A 370 -9.67 18.59 27.04
C LEU A 370 -10.36 19.76 27.75
N ARG A 371 -11.69 19.78 27.80
CA ARG A 371 -12.43 20.83 28.53
C ARG A 371 -12.10 20.86 30.04
N THR A 372 -11.87 19.69 30.62
CA THR A 372 -11.43 19.60 32.04
C THR A 372 -10.03 20.18 32.24
N ASN A 373 -9.10 19.86 31.33
CA ASN A 373 -7.73 20.37 31.39
C ASN A 373 -7.67 21.87 31.17
N ILE A 374 -8.47 22.42 30.24
CA ILE A 374 -8.57 23.87 30.03
C ILE A 374 -8.95 24.57 31.33
N ARG A 375 -9.99 24.11 32.03
CA ARG A 375 -10.44 24.69 33.33
C ARG A 375 -9.33 24.65 34.38
N THR A 376 -8.58 23.55 34.42
CA THR A 376 -7.47 23.36 35.37
C THR A 376 -6.29 24.27 35.03
N ASN A 377 -5.89 24.31 33.76
CA ASN A 377 -4.76 25.11 33.30
C ASN A 377 -5.06 26.60 33.40
N PHE A 378 -6.30 27.02 33.12
CA PHE A 378 -6.72 28.40 33.24
C PHE A 378 -6.56 28.91 34.68
N LYS A 379 -7.02 28.14 35.68
CA LYS A 379 -6.81 28.47 37.11
C LYS A 379 -5.34 28.51 37.52
N THR A 380 -4.51 27.64 36.92
CA THR A 380 -3.10 27.53 37.29
C THR A 380 -2.23 28.63 36.66
N ILE A 381 -2.48 28.99 35.41
CA ILE A 381 -1.66 29.93 34.63
C ILE A 381 -2.04 31.38 34.95
N LYS A 382 -3.35 31.71 35.02
CA LYS A 382 -3.80 33.11 35.30
C LYS A 382 -3.75 33.50 36.78
N ASN A 383 -3.72 32.53 37.73
CA ASN A 383 -3.45 32.85 39.13
C ASN A 383 -1.97 33.09 39.42
N ARG A 384 -1.07 32.97 38.43
CA ARG A 384 0.39 33.25 38.54
C ARG A 384 0.77 34.61 37.91
N LYS A 385 -0.17 35.30 37.25
CA LYS A 385 -0.03 36.71 36.82
C LYS A 385 -0.81 37.64 37.77
#